data_7392105dba1be0d9f436011111eb8c4d
#
_entry.id   7392105dba1be0d9f436011111eb8c4d
#
_cell.length_a   1.000
_cell.length_b   1.000
_cell.length_c   1.000
_cell.angle_alpha   90.00
_cell.angle_beta   90.00
_cell.angle_gamma   90.00
#
_symmetry.space_group_name_H-M   'P 1'
#
loop_
_entity.id
_entity.type
_entity.pdbx_description
1 polymer ?
#
loop_
_entity_poly.entity_id
_entity_poly.type
_entity_poly.pdbx_seq_one_letter_code
_entity_poly.pdbx_strand_id
1 'polypeptide(L)'
;MPELLTLSNDPADFAANKALYVATNDIGAGDGYSGANAAASRWHRNFRMYANVQRVAQPWERVLVIGGSGHIAIIADLLALDAERQAADVRPLL
;
A
#
# COMPACT_ATOMS: atom_id res chain seq x y z
N MET A 1 15.96 4.63 13.73
CA MET A 1 15.45 4.17 12.41
C MET A 1 14.71 2.84 12.49
N PRO A 2 15.23 1.79 13.16
CA PRO A 2 14.48 0.53 13.26
C PRO A 2 13.09 0.68 13.87
N GLU A 3 12.91 1.53 14.86
CA GLU A 3 11.62 1.79 15.50
C GLU A 3 10.62 2.40 14.53
N LEU A 4 11.07 3.33 13.70
CA LEU A 4 10.21 3.94 12.68
C LEU A 4 9.81 2.93 11.61
N LEU A 5 10.75 2.10 11.15
CA LEU A 5 10.46 1.06 10.17
C LEU A 5 9.51 -0.01 10.74
N THR A 6 9.67 -0.35 12.00
CA THR A 6 8.76 -1.28 12.68
C THR A 6 7.35 -0.72 12.73
N LEU A 7 7.21 0.55 13.12
CA LEU A 7 5.90 1.22 13.15
C LEU A 7 5.26 1.28 11.77
N SER A 8 6.04 1.64 10.74
CA SER A 8 5.55 1.77 9.36
C SER A 8 5.10 0.45 8.74
N ASN A 9 5.45 -0.68 9.34
CA ASN A 9 5.03 -2.02 8.91
C ASN A 9 4.00 -2.63 9.85
N ASP A 10 3.47 -1.86 10.79
CA ASP A 10 2.43 -2.31 11.71
C ASP A 10 1.06 -2.23 11.04
N PRO A 11 0.17 -3.25 11.20
CA PRO A 11 -1.17 -3.21 10.63
C PRO A 11 -1.99 -1.99 11.05
N ALA A 12 -1.80 -1.47 12.25
CA ALA A 12 -2.49 -0.26 12.71
C ALA A 12 -2.04 0.97 11.92
N ASP A 13 -0.76 1.06 11.59
CA ASP A 13 -0.23 2.14 10.75
C ASP A 13 -0.75 2.01 9.30
N PHE A 14 -0.84 0.80 8.78
CA PHE A 14 -1.46 0.54 7.48
C PHE A 14 -2.91 1.02 7.45
N ALA A 15 -3.68 0.69 8.47
CA ALA A 15 -5.08 1.11 8.58
C ALA A 15 -5.20 2.64 8.64
N ALA A 16 -4.35 3.31 9.41
CA ALA A 16 -4.34 4.77 9.50
C ALA A 16 -4.01 5.42 8.16
N ASN A 17 -3.03 4.90 7.43
CA ASN A 17 -2.67 5.41 6.10
C ASN A 17 -3.81 5.18 5.10
N LYS A 18 -4.46 4.03 5.12
CA LYS A 18 -5.58 3.74 4.23
C LYS A 18 -6.80 4.61 4.52
N ALA A 19 -7.04 4.95 5.78
CA ALA A 19 -8.14 5.82 6.16
C ALA A 19 -8.05 7.20 5.49
N LEU A 20 -6.86 7.67 5.15
CA LEU A 20 -6.67 8.92 4.43
C LEU A 20 -7.30 8.90 3.04
N TYR A 21 -7.36 7.74 2.39
CA TYR A 21 -8.02 7.61 1.08
C TYR A 21 -9.52 7.82 1.20
N VAL A 22 -10.13 7.28 2.25
CA VAL A 22 -11.57 7.46 2.51
C VAL A 22 -11.87 8.92 2.86
N ALA A 23 -11.02 9.55 3.68
CA ALA A 23 -11.16 10.96 4.00
C ALA A 23 -11.02 11.84 2.75
N THR A 24 -10.07 11.53 1.86
CA THR A 24 -9.92 12.22 0.58
C THR A 24 -11.17 12.04 -0.28
N ASN A 25 -11.72 10.83 -0.31
CA ASN A 25 -12.93 10.52 -1.08
C ASN A 25 -14.13 11.35 -0.64
N ASP A 26 -14.21 11.69 0.63
CA ASP A 26 -15.31 12.47 1.20
C ASP A 26 -15.25 13.97 0.83
N ILE A 27 -14.10 14.47 0.38
CA ILE A 27 -13.94 15.87 0.01
C ILE A 27 -14.83 16.20 -1.20
N GLY A 28 -15.74 17.13 -1.00
CA GLY A 28 -16.69 17.55 -2.05
C GLY A 28 -17.79 16.56 -2.33
N ALA A 29 -17.93 15.49 -1.53
CA ALA A 29 -19.03 14.55 -1.68
C ALA A 29 -20.37 15.27 -1.51
N GLY A 30 -21.28 15.06 -2.47
CA GLY A 30 -22.53 15.81 -2.53
C GLY A 30 -22.52 16.94 -3.54
N ASP A 31 -21.35 17.55 -3.81
CA ASP A 31 -21.20 18.61 -4.82
C ASP A 31 -20.54 18.10 -6.09
N GLY A 32 -19.83 16.98 -6.00
CA GLY A 32 -19.08 16.39 -7.13
C GLY A 32 -18.23 15.23 -6.69
N TYR A 33 -17.24 14.90 -7.51
CA TYR A 33 -16.39 13.73 -7.32
C TYR A 33 -14.89 14.06 -7.26
N SER A 34 -14.54 15.28 -6.89
CA SER A 34 -13.13 15.71 -6.85
C SER A 34 -12.30 14.85 -5.89
N GLY A 35 -12.84 14.56 -4.71
CA GLY A 35 -12.19 13.69 -3.73
C GLY A 35 -12.05 12.25 -4.23
N ALA A 36 -13.13 11.72 -4.80
CA ALA A 36 -13.12 10.37 -5.37
C ALA A 36 -12.12 10.25 -6.53
N ASN A 37 -12.05 11.25 -7.40
CA ASN A 37 -11.09 11.26 -8.51
C ASN A 37 -9.65 11.32 -7.99
N ALA A 38 -9.37 12.09 -6.96
CA ALA A 38 -8.05 12.16 -6.35
C ALA A 38 -7.67 10.83 -5.70
N ALA A 39 -8.58 10.20 -4.97
CA ALA A 39 -8.35 8.89 -4.35
C ALA A 39 -8.11 7.81 -5.40
N ALA A 40 -8.92 7.80 -6.45
CA ALA A 40 -8.78 6.85 -7.56
C ALA A 40 -7.44 6.99 -8.28
N SER A 41 -6.97 8.24 -8.47
CA SER A 41 -5.67 8.51 -9.10
C SER A 41 -4.52 7.92 -8.27
N ARG A 42 -4.58 8.04 -6.94
CA ARG A 42 -3.58 7.45 -6.05
C ARG A 42 -3.61 5.92 -6.10
N TRP A 43 -4.80 5.32 -6.11
CA TRP A 43 -4.94 3.88 -6.23
C TRP A 43 -4.41 3.37 -7.59
N HIS A 44 -4.70 4.08 -8.66
CA HIS A 44 -4.17 3.75 -9.97
C HIS A 44 -2.64 3.69 -9.96
N ARG A 45 -2.01 4.67 -9.33
CA ARG A 45 -0.55 4.69 -9.18
C ARG A 45 -0.05 3.50 -8.37
N ASN A 46 -0.75 3.12 -7.30
CA ASN A 46 -0.40 1.95 -6.50
C ASN A 46 -0.51 0.65 -7.29
N PHE A 47 -1.53 0.49 -8.11
CA PHE A 47 -1.66 -0.66 -9.01
C PHE A 47 -0.49 -0.75 -9.99
N ARG A 48 -0.06 0.36 -10.55
CA ARG A 48 1.10 0.41 -11.44
C ARG A 48 2.38 0.04 -10.71
N MET A 49 2.56 0.53 -9.51
CA MET A 49 3.71 0.17 -8.65
C MET A 49 3.69 -1.33 -8.36
N TYR A 50 2.54 -1.88 -8.03
CA TYR A 50 2.41 -3.31 -7.76
C TYR A 50 2.66 -4.15 -9.01
N ALA A 51 2.24 -3.71 -10.17
CA ALA A 51 2.54 -4.39 -11.44
C ALA A 51 4.07 -4.51 -11.64
N ASN A 52 4.82 -3.49 -11.27
CA ASN A 52 6.28 -3.55 -11.31
C ASN A 52 6.85 -4.57 -10.32
N VAL A 53 6.26 -4.69 -9.12
CA VAL A 53 6.62 -5.73 -8.15
C VAL A 53 6.35 -7.12 -8.74
N GLN A 54 5.17 -7.32 -9.32
CA GLN A 54 4.79 -8.59 -9.95
C GLN A 54 5.73 -8.98 -11.10
N ARG A 55 6.20 -7.98 -11.84
CA ARG A 55 7.12 -8.22 -12.96
C ARG A 55 8.47 -8.75 -12.51
N VAL A 56 9.00 -8.29 -11.39
CA VAL A 56 10.31 -8.68 -10.89
C VAL A 56 10.27 -9.85 -9.92
N ALA A 57 9.14 -10.07 -9.23
CA ALA A 57 9.00 -11.14 -8.24
C ALA A 57 8.67 -12.48 -8.93
N GLN A 58 9.71 -13.14 -9.40
CA GLN A 58 9.59 -14.45 -10.05
C GLN A 58 9.40 -15.55 -8.99
N PRO A 59 8.87 -16.76 -9.39
CA PRO A 59 8.74 -17.89 -8.48
C PRO A 59 10.07 -18.18 -7.74
N TRP A 60 9.96 -18.46 -6.44
CA TRP A 60 11.10 -18.79 -5.57
C TRP A 60 12.02 -17.62 -5.25
N GLU A 61 11.75 -16.44 -5.74
CA GLU A 61 12.53 -15.25 -5.40
C GLU A 61 11.98 -14.57 -4.13
N ARG A 62 12.90 -13.93 -3.42
CA ARG A 62 12.55 -13.03 -2.32
C ARG A 62 12.86 -11.62 -2.75
N VAL A 63 11.86 -10.75 -2.68
CA VAL A 63 11.96 -9.36 -3.14
C VAL A 63 11.64 -8.44 -1.97
N LEU A 64 12.53 -7.47 -1.74
CA LEU A 64 12.30 -6.41 -0.77
C LEU A 64 11.73 -5.19 -1.50
N VAL A 65 10.59 -4.72 -1.03
CA VAL A 65 9.96 -3.50 -1.54
C VAL A 65 10.13 -2.38 -0.52
N ILE A 66 10.69 -1.27 -0.96
CA ILE A 66 10.88 -0.07 -0.13
C ILE A 66 10.06 1.04 -0.75
N GLY A 67 9.20 1.66 0.04
CA GLY A 67 8.35 2.74 -0.43
C GLY A 67 7.84 3.59 0.73
N GLY A 68 7.17 4.69 0.39
CA GLY A 68 6.52 5.53 1.38
C GLY A 68 5.38 4.80 2.09
N SER A 69 5.11 5.15 3.34
CA SER A 69 4.12 4.44 4.16
C SER A 69 2.71 4.45 3.56
N GLY A 70 2.33 5.52 2.85
CA GLY A 70 1.03 5.58 2.16
C GLY A 70 0.90 4.61 1.01
N HIS A 71 2.00 4.26 0.35
CA HIS A 71 2.02 3.26 -0.73
C HIS A 71 2.14 1.84 -0.19
N ILE A 72 2.97 1.63 0.80
CA ILE A 72 3.20 0.30 1.39
C ILE A 72 1.93 -0.28 1.97
N ALA A 73 1.09 0.52 2.60
CA ALA A 73 -0.19 0.08 3.14
C ALA A 73 -1.09 -0.52 2.05
N ILE A 74 -1.13 0.11 0.87
CA ILE A 74 -1.92 -0.37 -0.27
C ILE A 74 -1.27 -1.58 -0.93
N ILE A 75 0.04 -1.56 -1.10
CA ILE A 75 0.77 -2.71 -1.66
C ILE A 75 0.61 -3.94 -0.79
N ALA A 76 0.57 -3.78 0.53
CA ALA A 76 0.30 -4.89 1.45
C ALA A 76 -1.08 -5.51 1.21
N ASP A 77 -2.10 -4.68 0.95
CA ASP A 77 -3.44 -5.18 0.61
C ASP A 77 -3.46 -5.92 -0.72
N LEU A 78 -2.81 -5.37 -1.74
CA LEU A 78 -2.74 -6.02 -3.06
C LEU A 78 -2.00 -7.36 -2.96
N LEU A 79 -0.94 -7.41 -2.18
CA LEU A 79 -0.17 -8.63 -1.97
C LEU A 79 -0.99 -9.69 -1.22
N ALA A 80 -1.82 -9.28 -0.28
CA ALA A 80 -2.73 -10.19 0.43
C ALA A 80 -3.78 -10.83 -0.50
N LEU A 81 -4.13 -10.15 -1.58
CA LEU A 81 -5.09 -10.63 -2.58
C LEU A 81 -4.42 -11.42 -3.72
N ASP A 82 -3.11 -11.38 -3.82
CA ASP A 82 -2.36 -12.05 -4.89
C ASP A 82 -2.22 -13.53 -4.56
N ALA A 83 -2.76 -14.39 -5.40
CA ALA A 83 -2.73 -15.83 -5.21
C ALA A 83 -1.33 -16.44 -5.44
N GLU A 84 -0.45 -15.74 -6.14
CA GLU A 84 0.85 -16.27 -6.56
C GLU A 84 2.02 -15.76 -5.72
N ARG A 85 1.79 -14.79 -4.85
CA ARG A 85 2.83 -14.15 -4.04
C ARG A 85 2.40 -14.09 -2.59
N GLN A 86 3.37 -14.06 -1.70
CA GLN A 86 3.12 -14.05 -0.26
C GLN A 86 3.95 -12.96 0.41
N ALA A 87 3.31 -12.22 1.31
CA ALA A 87 3.99 -11.25 2.14
C ALA A 87 4.71 -11.95 3.30
N ALA A 88 5.90 -11.45 3.63
CA ALA A 88 6.58 -11.79 4.86
C ALA A 88 6.56 -10.58 5.80
N ASP A 89 6.38 -10.82 7.08
CA ASP A 89 6.50 -9.76 8.08
C ASP A 89 7.97 -9.41 8.25
N VAL A 90 8.33 -8.17 7.93
CA VAL A 90 9.72 -7.72 8.02
C VAL A 90 10.09 -7.21 9.40
N ARG A 91 9.13 -6.98 10.29
CA ARG A 91 9.38 -6.39 11.61
C ARG A 91 10.37 -7.19 12.46
N PRO A 92 10.35 -8.53 12.46
CA PRO A 92 11.35 -9.30 13.21
C PRO A 92 12.78 -9.12 12.71
N LEU A 93 12.96 -8.61 11.48
CA LEU A 93 14.25 -8.40 10.85
C LEU A 93 14.81 -6.99 11.08
N LEU A 94 14.00 -6.11 11.66
CA LEU A 94 14.36 -4.71 11.94
C LEU A 94 14.91 -4.52 13.40
#